data_ea5b8488db8e096e69d183ae2bd80958
#
_entry.id   ea5b8488db8e096e69d183ae2bd80958
#
_cell.length_a   1.000
_cell.length_b   1.000
_cell.length_c   1.000
_cell.angle_alpha   90.00
_cell.angle_beta   90.00
_cell.angle_gamma   90.00
#
_symmetry.space_group_name_H-M   'P 1'
#
loop_
_entity.id
_entity.type
_entity.pdbx_description
1 polymer ?
#
loop_
_entity_poly.entity_id
_entity_poly.type
_entity_poly.pdbx_seq_one_letter_code
_entity_poly.pdbx_strand_id
1 'polypeptide(L)'
;TLAAVLLPRILDTDHAAKQTETEALMLQLSTACKRFETKFGYYPSDDLRYLRKGAGPAWKTDNGQNTGIESLLVMVSQSTKGGTNLSGMRDKMTNTDADKHGAPYPLLDDMTQRMEIADGWNTPMVYFTKLNMKKSQLVVPAVDEAPVRVKARRREDGSYYGAKRFQILSAGRDLTFGTDDDISFPSN
;
A
#
# COMPACT_ATOMS: atom_id res chain seq x y z
N THR A 1 30.39 25.05 15.41
CA THR A 1 29.72 24.74 16.66
C THR A 1 29.09 23.33 16.58
N LEU A 2 29.19 22.56 17.67
CA LEU A 2 28.84 21.12 17.75
C LEU A 2 27.40 20.83 17.27
N ALA A 3 26.44 21.70 17.55
CA ALA A 3 25.05 21.58 17.13
C ALA A 3 24.86 21.58 15.62
N ALA A 4 25.64 22.36 14.88
CA ALA A 4 25.51 22.45 13.42
C ALA A 4 25.97 21.17 12.68
N VAL A 5 26.78 20.34 13.34
CA VAL A 5 27.25 19.06 12.76
C VAL A 5 26.39 17.88 13.21
N LEU A 6 25.77 17.94 14.39
CA LEU A 6 24.97 16.85 14.94
C LEU A 6 23.57 16.79 14.34
N LEU A 7 22.95 17.94 14.08
CA LEU A 7 21.57 18.00 13.57
C LEU A 7 21.39 17.29 12.21
N PRO A 8 22.22 17.53 11.20
CA PRO A 8 22.12 16.82 9.92
C PRO A 8 22.27 15.30 10.07
N ARG A 9 23.20 14.83 10.92
CA ARG A 9 23.41 13.39 11.13
C ARG A 9 22.24 12.71 11.81
N ILE A 10 21.56 13.38 12.73
CA ILE A 10 20.36 12.85 13.39
C ILE A 10 19.22 12.73 12.37
N LEU A 11 19.01 13.75 11.54
CA LEU A 11 17.98 13.73 10.50
C LEU A 11 18.25 12.65 9.45
N ASP A 12 19.48 12.45 9.03
CA ASP A 12 19.84 11.40 8.07
C ASP A 12 19.62 10.00 8.66
N THR A 13 19.88 9.81 9.95
CA THR A 13 19.62 8.54 10.65
C THR A 13 18.12 8.26 10.74
N ASP A 14 17.29 9.25 11.04
CA ASP A 14 15.84 9.11 11.06
C ASP A 14 15.29 8.72 9.68
N HIS A 15 15.75 9.36 8.62
CA HIS A 15 15.35 9.02 7.26
C HIS A 15 15.76 7.61 6.86
N ALA A 16 16.96 7.18 7.20
CA ALA A 16 17.42 5.82 6.93
C ALA A 16 16.58 4.77 7.68
N ALA A 17 16.18 5.06 8.92
CA ALA A 17 15.30 4.19 9.70
C ALA A 17 13.91 4.09 9.06
N LYS A 18 13.31 5.19 8.63
CA LYS A 18 12.01 5.21 7.93
C LYS A 18 12.04 4.48 6.59
N GLN A 19 13.12 4.63 5.84
CA GLN A 19 13.32 3.87 4.61
C GLN A 19 13.37 2.36 4.88
N THR A 20 14.17 1.94 5.86
CA THR A 20 14.28 0.52 6.25
C THR A 20 12.93 -0.04 6.72
N GLU A 21 12.18 0.73 7.48
CA GLU A 21 10.82 0.37 7.90
C GLU A 21 9.90 0.19 6.70
N THR A 22 9.91 1.12 5.75
CA THR A 22 9.10 1.07 4.52
C THR A 22 9.42 -0.18 3.70
N GLU A 23 10.70 -0.46 3.48
CA GLU A 23 11.14 -1.65 2.75
C GLU A 23 10.72 -2.95 3.46
N ALA A 24 10.79 -2.99 4.78
CA ALA A 24 10.33 -4.14 5.59
C ALA A 24 8.81 -4.35 5.47
N LEU A 25 8.02 -3.29 5.51
CA LEU A 25 6.57 -3.33 5.29
C LEU A 25 6.22 -3.83 3.88
N MET A 26 6.91 -3.32 2.86
CA MET A 26 6.73 -3.78 1.48
C MET A 26 7.05 -5.27 1.33
N LEU A 27 8.08 -5.76 1.98
CA LEU A 27 8.44 -7.18 1.98
C LEU A 27 7.37 -8.04 2.67
N GLN A 28 6.81 -7.57 3.78
CA GLN A 28 5.71 -8.25 4.46
C GLN A 28 4.45 -8.31 3.59
N LEU A 29 4.06 -7.20 2.97
CA LEU A 29 2.94 -7.16 2.01
C LEU A 29 3.18 -8.06 0.80
N SER A 30 4.40 -8.07 0.28
CA SER A 30 4.82 -8.98 -0.81
C SER A 30 4.65 -10.44 -0.41
N THR A 31 5.01 -10.80 0.81
CA THR A 31 4.82 -12.15 1.36
C THR A 31 3.34 -12.51 1.46
N ALA A 32 2.50 -11.58 1.91
CA ALA A 32 1.04 -11.75 1.93
C ALA A 32 0.47 -11.96 0.52
N CYS A 33 0.89 -11.16 -0.46
CA CYS A 33 0.54 -11.32 -1.87
C CYS A 33 0.92 -12.71 -2.40
N LYS A 34 2.11 -13.19 -2.05
CA LYS A 34 2.62 -14.50 -2.50
C LYS A 34 1.83 -15.65 -1.89
N ARG A 35 1.50 -15.58 -0.60
CA ARG A 35 0.63 -16.57 0.08
C ARG A 35 -0.75 -16.62 -0.57
N PHE A 36 -1.32 -15.46 -0.87
CA PHE A 36 -2.61 -15.34 -1.54
C PHE A 36 -2.54 -15.99 -2.94
N GLU A 37 -1.52 -15.66 -3.73
CA GLU A 37 -1.30 -16.25 -5.06
C GLU A 37 -1.14 -17.76 -5.01
N THR A 38 -0.36 -18.28 -4.08
CA THR A 38 -0.16 -19.72 -3.89
C THR A 38 -1.49 -20.43 -3.58
N LYS A 39 -2.39 -19.77 -2.85
CA LYS A 39 -3.68 -20.34 -2.47
C LYS A 39 -4.75 -20.24 -3.56
N PHE A 40 -4.79 -19.13 -4.28
CA PHE A 40 -5.88 -18.80 -5.19
C PHE A 40 -5.48 -18.83 -6.67
N GLY A 41 -4.19 -18.97 -7.00
CA GLY A 41 -3.66 -19.00 -8.35
C GLY A 41 -3.54 -17.64 -9.04
N TYR A 42 -3.78 -16.54 -8.31
CA TYR A 42 -3.63 -15.17 -8.81
C TYR A 42 -3.28 -14.22 -7.66
N TYR A 43 -2.65 -13.09 -7.98
CA TYR A 43 -2.35 -12.04 -7.00
C TYR A 43 -3.62 -11.28 -6.58
N PRO A 44 -3.66 -10.72 -5.35
CA PRO A 44 -4.77 -9.85 -4.93
C PRO A 44 -5.05 -8.78 -5.98
N SER A 45 -6.31 -8.45 -6.21
CA SER A 45 -6.68 -7.34 -7.11
C SER A 45 -6.32 -6.00 -6.47
N ASP A 46 -6.01 -5.01 -7.28
CA ASP A 46 -5.92 -3.60 -6.93
C ASP A 46 -7.23 -2.84 -7.23
N ASP A 47 -8.32 -3.57 -7.36
CA ASP A 47 -9.64 -3.03 -7.69
C ASP A 47 -10.71 -3.85 -6.96
N LEU A 48 -11.42 -3.23 -6.04
CA LEU A 48 -12.48 -3.85 -5.23
C LEU A 48 -13.68 -4.32 -6.05
N ARG A 49 -13.90 -3.78 -7.24
CA ARG A 49 -15.02 -4.17 -8.12
C ARG A 49 -14.92 -5.60 -8.65
N TYR A 50 -13.73 -6.17 -8.66
CA TYR A 50 -13.49 -7.54 -9.13
C TYR A 50 -13.75 -8.61 -8.07
N LEU A 51 -14.14 -8.22 -6.86
CA LEU A 51 -14.50 -9.19 -5.84
C LEU A 51 -15.81 -9.88 -6.23
N ARG A 52 -15.73 -11.20 -6.33
CA ARG A 52 -16.81 -12.08 -6.85
C ARG A 52 -18.17 -11.77 -6.22
N LYS A 53 -19.25 -11.97 -7.00
CA LYS A 53 -20.63 -12.08 -6.55
C LYS A 53 -20.70 -12.93 -5.28
N GLY A 54 -21.05 -12.33 -4.14
CA GLY A 54 -21.12 -13.00 -2.85
C GLY A 54 -20.23 -12.40 -1.75
N ALA A 55 -19.22 -11.61 -2.08
CA ALA A 55 -18.64 -10.68 -1.12
C ALA A 55 -19.70 -9.60 -0.85
N GLY A 56 -20.09 -9.43 0.40
CA GLY A 56 -21.22 -8.61 0.80
C GLY A 56 -21.18 -7.13 0.33
N PRO A 57 -22.17 -6.33 0.70
CA PRO A 57 -22.32 -4.93 0.24
C PRO A 57 -21.15 -4.00 0.57
N ALA A 58 -20.26 -4.41 1.47
CA ALA A 58 -19.05 -3.67 1.86
C ALA A 58 -18.15 -3.23 0.70
N TRP A 59 -18.19 -3.95 -0.42
CA TRP A 59 -17.39 -3.68 -1.61
C TRP A 59 -17.93 -2.58 -2.51
N LYS A 60 -19.15 -2.14 -2.26
CA LYS A 60 -19.81 -1.10 -3.07
C LYS A 60 -19.55 0.31 -2.59
N THR A 61 -18.88 0.46 -1.46
CA THR A 61 -18.69 1.75 -0.78
C THR A 61 -17.32 2.37 -1.04
N ASP A 62 -16.52 1.81 -1.94
CA ASP A 62 -15.25 2.40 -2.36
C ASP A 62 -15.46 3.77 -3.01
N ASN A 63 -14.79 4.79 -2.49
CA ASN A 63 -14.85 6.16 -2.98
C ASN A 63 -13.93 6.39 -4.19
N GLY A 64 -13.14 5.40 -4.61
CA GLY A 64 -12.20 5.45 -5.72
C GLY A 64 -10.85 6.06 -5.39
N GLN A 65 -10.58 6.32 -4.13
CA GLN A 65 -9.30 6.82 -3.61
C GLN A 65 -8.63 5.69 -2.83
N ASN A 66 -7.32 5.66 -2.78
CA ASN A 66 -6.51 4.62 -2.11
C ASN A 66 -6.87 3.15 -2.46
N THR A 67 -7.79 2.93 -3.41
CA THR A 67 -8.43 1.65 -3.73
C THR A 67 -7.44 0.49 -3.88
N GLY A 68 -6.26 0.72 -4.44
CA GLY A 68 -5.28 -0.35 -4.70
C GLY A 68 -4.77 -1.00 -3.43
N ILE A 69 -4.31 -0.20 -2.48
CA ILE A 69 -3.77 -0.71 -1.20
C ILE A 69 -4.87 -1.24 -0.31
N GLU A 70 -6.03 -0.61 -0.29
CA GLU A 70 -7.20 -1.10 0.42
C GLU A 70 -7.68 -2.46 -0.10
N SER A 71 -7.78 -2.59 -1.42
CA SER A 71 -8.15 -3.85 -2.06
C SER A 71 -7.18 -4.97 -1.69
N LEU A 72 -5.88 -4.67 -1.68
CA LEU A 72 -4.87 -5.60 -1.20
C LEU A 72 -5.15 -6.06 0.23
N LEU A 73 -5.31 -5.11 1.16
CA LEU A 73 -5.54 -5.42 2.58
C LEU A 73 -6.78 -6.27 2.79
N VAL A 74 -7.86 -5.86 2.18
CA VAL A 74 -9.12 -6.60 2.23
C VAL A 74 -8.95 -8.03 1.75
N MET A 75 -8.33 -8.24 0.58
CA MET A 75 -8.20 -9.58 0.00
C MET A 75 -7.29 -10.48 0.82
N VAL A 76 -6.18 -9.96 1.34
CA VAL A 76 -5.24 -10.77 2.13
C VAL A 76 -5.72 -11.02 3.56
N SER A 77 -6.61 -10.17 4.11
CA SER A 77 -7.16 -10.32 5.46
C SER A 77 -8.45 -11.14 5.52
N GLN A 78 -9.16 -11.31 4.42
CA GLN A 78 -10.51 -11.90 4.40
C GLN A 78 -10.59 -13.39 4.67
N SER A 79 -9.53 -14.14 4.51
CA SER A 79 -9.61 -15.59 4.52
C SER A 79 -8.72 -16.23 5.56
N THR A 80 -9.31 -16.84 6.57
CA THR A 80 -8.61 -17.73 7.50
C THR A 80 -7.92 -18.91 6.79
N LYS A 81 -8.36 -19.28 5.57
CA LYS A 81 -7.80 -20.37 4.78
C LYS A 81 -6.67 -19.96 3.82
N GLY A 82 -6.37 -18.72 3.69
CA GLY A 82 -5.31 -18.19 2.78
C GLY A 82 -4.98 -16.75 3.09
N GLY A 83 -5.58 -16.21 4.14
CA GLY A 83 -5.33 -14.86 4.63
C GLY A 83 -4.01 -14.78 5.40
N THR A 84 -3.55 -13.57 5.56
CA THR A 84 -2.38 -13.22 6.34
C THR A 84 -2.83 -12.43 7.55
N ASN A 85 -2.33 -12.79 8.72
CA ASN A 85 -2.50 -11.96 9.91
C ASN A 85 -1.68 -10.68 9.73
N LEU A 86 -2.36 -9.55 9.70
CA LEU A 86 -1.78 -8.23 9.53
C LEU A 86 -1.62 -7.47 10.85
N SER A 87 -1.85 -8.11 12.01
CA SER A 87 -1.79 -7.47 13.32
C SER A 87 -0.44 -6.79 13.60
N GLY A 88 0.65 -7.34 13.06
CA GLY A 88 1.99 -6.72 13.14
C GLY A 88 2.18 -5.45 12.32
N MET A 89 1.19 -5.08 11.50
CA MET A 89 1.19 -3.82 10.72
C MET A 89 0.15 -2.82 11.23
N ARG A 90 -0.52 -3.12 12.35
CA ARG A 90 -1.66 -2.32 12.83
C ARG A 90 -1.28 -0.85 13.08
N ASP A 91 -0.10 -0.62 13.62
CA ASP A 91 0.40 0.73 13.91
C ASP A 91 0.73 1.55 12.63
N LYS A 92 0.74 0.89 11.47
CA LYS A 92 0.92 1.51 10.15
C LYS A 92 -0.36 1.56 9.34
N MET A 93 -1.48 1.13 9.92
CA MET A 93 -2.78 1.27 9.27
C MET A 93 -3.33 2.67 9.49
N THR A 94 -3.78 3.27 8.41
CA THR A 94 -4.39 4.59 8.37
C THR A 94 -5.68 4.55 7.54
N ASN A 95 -6.48 5.60 7.59
CA ASN A 95 -7.61 5.83 6.70
C ASN A 95 -7.60 7.32 6.36
N THR A 96 -6.91 7.68 5.29
CA THR A 96 -6.69 9.08 4.92
C THR A 96 -7.82 9.68 4.11
N ASP A 97 -8.65 8.85 3.47
CA ASP A 97 -9.79 9.27 2.64
C ASP A 97 -11.15 9.08 3.34
N ALA A 98 -11.12 8.66 4.61
CA ALA A 98 -12.25 8.56 5.53
C ALA A 98 -13.38 7.62 5.07
N ASP A 99 -13.10 6.63 4.23
CA ASP A 99 -14.10 5.69 3.75
C ASP A 99 -14.35 4.52 4.74
N LYS A 100 -15.43 3.78 4.53
CA LYS A 100 -15.88 2.72 5.43
C LYS A 100 -15.94 1.38 4.74
N HIS A 101 -15.44 0.38 5.43
CA HIS A 101 -15.54 -1.01 4.97
C HIS A 101 -16.94 -1.61 5.18
N GLY A 102 -17.65 -1.19 6.21
CA GLY A 102 -19.02 -1.63 6.52
C GLY A 102 -19.11 -2.95 7.27
N ALA A 103 -18.01 -3.68 7.46
CA ALA A 103 -17.91 -4.90 8.26
C ALA A 103 -16.50 -5.05 8.82
N PRO A 104 -16.30 -5.71 9.97
CA PRO A 104 -14.97 -5.99 10.50
C PRO A 104 -14.15 -6.86 9.52
N TYR A 105 -12.85 -6.60 9.46
CA TYR A 105 -11.92 -7.48 8.75
C TYR A 105 -11.74 -8.79 9.53
N PRO A 106 -11.86 -9.98 8.92
CA PRO A 106 -11.78 -11.25 9.64
C PRO A 106 -10.51 -11.49 10.45
N LEU A 107 -9.40 -10.83 10.09
CA LEU A 107 -8.11 -10.93 10.78
C LEU A 107 -7.68 -9.62 11.46
N LEU A 108 -8.61 -8.67 11.60
CA LEU A 108 -8.40 -7.37 12.23
C LEU A 108 -9.63 -6.96 13.05
N ASP A 109 -10.19 -7.85 13.76
CA ASP A 109 -11.39 -8.04 14.60
C ASP A 109 -12.33 -6.85 14.83
N ASP A 110 -11.86 -5.62 14.83
CA ASP A 110 -12.65 -4.43 15.21
C ASP A 110 -12.60 -3.28 14.19
N MET A 111 -11.83 -3.42 13.10
CA MET A 111 -11.72 -2.38 12.09
C MET A 111 -12.88 -2.43 11.10
N THR A 112 -13.74 -1.41 11.16
CA THR A 112 -14.87 -1.21 10.25
C THR A 112 -14.59 -0.15 9.19
N GLN A 113 -13.48 0.56 9.30
CA GLN A 113 -12.98 1.51 8.31
C GLN A 113 -12.18 0.76 7.24
N ARG A 114 -12.17 1.28 6.04
CA ARG A 114 -11.29 0.78 4.99
C ARG A 114 -9.91 1.37 5.20
N MET A 115 -8.93 0.50 5.38
CA MET A 115 -7.62 0.89 5.84
C MET A 115 -6.60 0.77 4.73
N GLU A 116 -5.65 1.69 4.73
CA GLU A 116 -4.40 1.65 3.97
C GLU A 116 -3.24 1.24 4.89
N ILE A 117 -2.12 0.83 4.29
CA ILE A 117 -0.83 0.74 4.96
C ILE A 117 0.00 1.96 4.60
N ALA A 118 0.38 2.72 5.60
CA ALA A 118 1.31 3.84 5.45
C ALA A 118 2.76 3.36 5.48
N ASP A 119 3.63 4.10 4.82
CA ASP A 119 5.08 3.94 4.85
C ASP A 119 5.70 4.51 6.14
N GLY A 120 7.03 4.54 6.23
CA GLY A 120 7.77 5.10 7.38
C GLY A 120 7.56 6.60 7.58
N TRP A 121 7.05 7.33 6.60
CA TRP A 121 6.72 8.75 6.67
C TRP A 121 5.23 9.02 6.86
N ASN A 122 4.43 7.97 7.09
CA ASN A 122 2.98 7.99 7.28
C ASN A 122 2.17 8.36 6.03
N THR A 123 2.74 8.17 4.84
CA THR A 123 2.03 8.31 3.57
C THR A 123 1.50 6.95 3.13
N PRO A 124 0.21 6.82 2.71
CA PRO A 124 -0.32 5.56 2.19
C PRO A 124 0.50 5.04 1.02
N MET A 125 0.88 3.76 1.08
CA MET A 125 1.50 3.08 -0.05
C MET A 125 0.47 2.80 -1.15
N VAL A 126 0.94 2.62 -2.38
CA VAL A 126 0.09 2.33 -3.54
C VAL A 126 0.40 0.92 -4.05
N TYR A 127 -0.65 0.18 -4.36
CA TYR A 127 -0.52 -1.17 -4.90
C TYR A 127 -1.09 -1.25 -6.31
N PHE A 128 -0.31 -1.76 -7.25
CA PHE A 128 -0.70 -1.99 -8.64
C PHE A 128 -0.54 -3.45 -9.01
N THR A 129 -1.57 -4.06 -9.58
CA THR A 129 -1.43 -5.36 -10.25
C THR A 129 -0.93 -5.19 -11.67
N LYS A 130 -0.39 -6.27 -12.25
CA LYS A 130 0.02 -6.32 -13.66
C LYS A 130 -1.07 -5.85 -14.64
N LEU A 131 -2.34 -6.02 -14.28
CA LEU A 131 -3.46 -5.69 -15.14
C LEU A 131 -3.73 -4.18 -15.21
N ASN A 132 -3.37 -3.45 -14.16
CA ASN A 132 -3.69 -2.04 -14.01
C ASN A 132 -2.46 -1.11 -13.99
N MET A 133 -1.24 -1.61 -14.18
CA MET A 133 -0.02 -0.78 -14.19
C MET A 133 -0.03 0.36 -15.22
N LYS A 134 -0.84 0.24 -16.26
CA LYS A 134 -0.99 1.32 -17.27
C LYS A 134 -1.95 2.43 -16.82
N LYS A 135 -2.73 2.18 -15.77
CA LYS A 135 -3.70 3.14 -15.22
C LYS A 135 -3.05 3.95 -14.10
N SER A 136 -3.62 5.11 -13.81
CA SER A 136 -3.32 5.85 -12.58
C SER A 136 -4.33 5.48 -11.50
N GLN A 137 -3.89 5.59 -10.25
CA GLN A 137 -4.77 5.55 -9.08
C GLN A 137 -4.85 6.95 -8.46
N LEU A 138 -5.95 7.24 -7.78
CA LEU A 138 -6.08 8.41 -6.92
C LEU A 138 -5.64 8.01 -5.51
N VAL A 139 -4.80 8.82 -4.90
CA VAL A 139 -4.26 8.59 -3.56
C VAL A 139 -4.44 9.86 -2.75
N VAL A 140 -4.97 9.74 -1.55
CA VAL A 140 -5.01 10.82 -0.55
C VAL A 140 -3.77 10.66 0.34
N PRO A 141 -2.76 11.53 0.20
CA PRO A 141 -1.47 11.32 0.88
C PRO A 141 -1.56 11.47 2.41
N ALA A 142 -2.44 12.34 2.89
CA ALA A 142 -2.73 12.55 4.30
C ALA A 142 -4.18 12.99 4.50
N VAL A 143 -4.67 12.90 5.73
CA VAL A 143 -6.02 13.34 6.10
C VAL A 143 -6.21 14.81 5.71
N ASP A 144 -7.37 15.12 5.12
CA ASP A 144 -7.75 16.46 4.64
C ASP A 144 -6.90 16.99 3.45
N GLU A 145 -6.04 16.18 2.86
CA GLU A 145 -5.33 16.55 1.63
C GLU A 145 -6.10 16.18 0.37
N ALA A 146 -5.83 16.92 -0.70
CA ALA A 146 -6.42 16.64 -2.01
C ALA A 146 -5.83 15.36 -2.62
N PRO A 147 -6.65 14.51 -3.27
CA PRO A 147 -6.15 13.31 -3.91
C PRO A 147 -5.21 13.63 -5.08
N VAL A 148 -4.10 12.90 -5.16
CA VAL A 148 -3.12 12.99 -6.23
C VAL A 148 -3.20 11.78 -7.16
N ARG A 149 -2.80 11.96 -8.43
CA ARG A 149 -2.75 10.88 -9.41
C ARG A 149 -1.39 10.20 -9.40
N VAL A 150 -1.36 8.94 -9.01
CA VAL A 150 -0.16 8.12 -8.95
C VAL A 150 -0.15 7.11 -10.09
N LYS A 151 1.02 6.92 -10.71
CA LYS A 151 1.27 5.93 -11.75
C LYS A 151 2.29 4.90 -11.27
N ALA A 152 2.16 3.67 -11.77
CA ALA A 152 3.19 2.66 -11.53
C ALA A 152 4.54 3.08 -12.11
N ARG A 153 5.61 2.84 -11.34
CA ARG A 153 6.98 3.21 -11.70
C ARG A 153 7.49 2.37 -12.88
N ARG A 154 8.22 3.01 -13.77
CA ARG A 154 8.86 2.37 -14.92
C ARG A 154 10.37 2.36 -14.77
N ARG A 155 10.99 1.38 -15.42
CA ARG A 155 12.43 1.36 -15.67
C ARG A 155 12.81 2.33 -16.81
N GLU A 156 14.08 2.57 -17.00
CA GLU A 156 14.61 3.39 -18.09
C GLU A 156 14.21 2.86 -19.48
N ASP A 157 14.09 1.53 -19.63
CA ASP A 157 13.63 0.88 -20.87
C ASP A 157 12.10 1.00 -21.11
N GLY A 158 11.39 1.70 -20.24
CA GLY A 158 9.96 1.90 -20.30
C GLY A 158 9.11 0.74 -19.75
N SER A 159 9.72 -0.39 -19.38
CA SER A 159 9.02 -1.50 -18.74
C SER A 159 8.64 -1.17 -17.30
N TYR A 160 7.60 -1.81 -16.77
CA TYR A 160 7.21 -1.62 -15.36
C TYR A 160 8.03 -2.50 -14.43
N TYR A 161 8.39 -1.98 -13.26
CA TYR A 161 8.79 -2.83 -12.14
C TYR A 161 7.64 -3.76 -11.79
N GLY A 162 7.94 -5.03 -11.54
CA GLY A 162 6.89 -6.00 -11.23
C GLY A 162 5.89 -6.32 -12.34
N ALA A 163 6.20 -6.04 -13.63
CA ALA A 163 5.29 -6.17 -14.79
C ALA A 163 4.56 -7.53 -14.91
N LYS A 164 5.13 -8.61 -14.38
CA LYS A 164 4.51 -9.94 -14.38
C LYS A 164 3.69 -10.27 -13.13
N ARG A 165 3.75 -9.42 -12.12
CA ARG A 165 3.20 -9.67 -10.77
C ARG A 165 2.39 -8.47 -10.29
N PHE A 166 3.01 -7.64 -9.50
CA PHE A 166 2.47 -6.43 -8.89
C PHE A 166 3.61 -5.45 -8.57
N GLN A 167 3.24 -4.23 -8.22
CA GLN A 167 4.13 -3.22 -7.69
C GLN A 167 3.52 -2.60 -6.44
N ILE A 168 4.35 -2.37 -5.42
CA ILE A 168 4.02 -1.53 -4.27
C ILE A 168 4.91 -0.31 -4.35
N LEU A 169 4.36 0.87 -4.11
CA LEU A 169 5.05 2.15 -4.24
C LEU A 169 4.83 2.99 -2.98
N SER A 170 5.87 3.63 -2.49
CA SER A 170 5.86 4.66 -1.46
C SER A 170 6.39 5.95 -2.06
N ALA A 171 5.86 7.09 -1.61
CA ALA A 171 6.31 8.42 -2.01
C ALA A 171 7.70 8.81 -1.45
N GLY A 172 8.24 8.00 -0.54
CA GLY A 172 9.55 8.27 0.04
C GLY A 172 9.59 9.50 0.96
N ARG A 173 10.76 10.08 1.07
CA ARG A 173 11.08 11.15 2.03
C ARG A 173 10.39 12.47 1.74
N ASP A 174 10.21 12.82 0.47
CA ASP A 174 9.63 14.10 0.05
C ASP A 174 8.09 14.08 0.04
N LEU A 175 7.47 12.93 0.35
CA LEU A 175 6.02 12.68 0.42
C LEU A 175 5.31 12.89 -0.94
N THR A 176 6.06 12.91 -2.04
CA THR A 176 5.56 13.23 -3.36
C THR A 176 5.80 12.08 -4.32
N PHE A 177 4.73 11.48 -4.84
CA PHE A 177 4.85 10.40 -5.81
C PHE A 177 5.38 10.87 -7.16
N GLY A 178 6.25 10.07 -7.77
CA GLY A 178 6.82 10.31 -9.08
C GLY A 178 8.16 11.02 -9.06
N THR A 179 8.83 11.02 -7.93
CA THR A 179 10.17 11.59 -7.71
C THR A 179 11.25 10.51 -7.60
N ASP A 180 12.51 10.93 -7.47
CA ASP A 180 13.65 9.99 -7.47
C ASP A 180 13.77 9.18 -6.17
N ASP A 181 13.21 9.68 -5.07
CA ASP A 181 13.21 9.03 -3.77
C ASP A 181 12.02 8.08 -3.53
N ASP A 182 11.13 7.95 -4.53
CA ASP A 182 10.11 6.90 -4.52
C ASP A 182 10.72 5.52 -4.26
N ILE A 183 10.17 4.81 -3.28
CA ILE A 183 10.57 3.43 -2.98
C ILE A 183 9.57 2.48 -3.65
N SER A 184 10.07 1.52 -4.41
CA SER A 184 9.22 0.55 -5.10
C SER A 184 9.60 -0.90 -4.78
N PHE A 185 8.59 -1.76 -4.68
CA PHE A 185 8.78 -3.20 -4.62
C PHE A 185 8.07 -3.86 -5.81
N PRO A 186 8.73 -4.74 -6.58
CA PRO A 186 10.17 -5.00 -6.52
C PRO A 186 10.99 -3.78 -6.94
N SER A 187 12.19 -3.67 -6.39
CA SER A 187 13.13 -2.59 -6.71
C SER A 187 13.93 -2.84 -7.98
N ASN A 188 13.98 -4.09 -8.46
CA ASN A 188 14.70 -4.51 -9.68
C ASN A 188 13.95 -5.63 -10.42
#